data_4a0f42e1fdb96c3343d33daa29d557a4
#
_entry.id   4a0f42e1fdb96c3343d33daa29d557a4
#
_cell.length_a   1.000
_cell.length_b   1.000
_cell.length_c   1.000
_cell.angle_alpha   90.00
_cell.angle_beta   90.00
_cell.angle_gamma   90.00
#
_symmetry.space_group_name_H-M   'P 1'
#
loop_
_entity.id
_entity.type
_entity.pdbx_description
1 polymer ?
#
loop_
_entity_poly.entity_id
_entity_poly.type
_entity_poly.pdbx_seq_one_letter_code
_entity_poly.pdbx_strand_id
1 'polypeptide(L)' 'MSKDLFKIVNEIFIDVFDDNSPIIKEDTNADDIEDWDSLANINLVVAMEKEFNLKFNINDIEKLNNVGDMIDLIKKKLA' A
#
# COMPACT_ATOMS: atom_id res chain seq x y z
N MET A 1 7.99 -4.98 -13.13
CA MET A 1 8.64 -3.68 -13.25
C MET A 1 8.14 -2.72 -12.20
N SER A 2 9.03 -1.86 -11.71
CA SER A 2 8.70 -0.93 -10.62
C SER A 2 7.57 0.02 -10.98
N LYS A 3 7.51 0.48 -12.21
CA LYS A 3 6.47 1.41 -12.67
C LYS A 3 5.08 0.79 -12.60
N ASP A 4 4.98 -0.45 -13.02
CA ASP A 4 3.69 -1.14 -13.03
C ASP A 4 3.22 -1.40 -11.60
N LEU A 5 4.16 -1.74 -10.73
CA LEU A 5 3.87 -2.00 -9.34
C LEU A 5 3.36 -0.73 -8.64
N PHE A 6 4.01 0.39 -8.88
CA PHE A 6 3.58 1.68 -8.33
C PHE A 6 2.17 2.02 -8.81
N LYS A 7 1.92 1.80 -10.09
CA LYS A 7 0.60 2.07 -10.68
C LYS A 7 -0.49 1.23 -10.01
N ILE A 8 -0.22 -0.05 -9.81
CA ILE A 8 -1.18 -0.94 -9.16
C ILE A 8 -1.43 -0.50 -7.71
N VAL A 9 -0.38 -0.15 -6.99
CA VAL A 9 -0.52 0.34 -5.62
C VAL A 9 -1.32 1.64 -5.59
N ASN A 10 -1.09 2.53 -6.55
CA ASN A 10 -1.86 3.77 -6.64
C ASN A 10 -3.35 3.48 -6.86
N GLU A 11 -3.67 2.52 -7.72
CA GLU A 11 -5.06 2.12 -7.95
C GLU A 11 -5.70 1.54 -6.69
N ILE A 12 -4.92 0.78 -5.92
CA ILE A 12 -5.39 0.23 -4.65
C ILE A 12 -5.72 1.37 -3.67
N PHE A 13 -4.87 2.39 -3.60
CA PHE A 13 -5.14 3.55 -2.77
C PHE A 13 -6.42 4.27 -3.19
N ILE A 14 -6.63 4.41 -4.50
CA ILE A 14 -7.84 5.03 -5.03
C ILE A 14 -9.08 4.23 -4.59
N ASP A 15 -9.02 2.92 -4.71
CA ASP A 15 -10.14 2.05 -4.31
C ASP A 15 -10.44 2.13 -2.82
N VAL A 16 -9.40 2.15 -1.99
CA VAL A 16 -9.57 2.14 -0.54
C VAL A 16 -10.06 3.49 -0.02
N PHE A 17 -9.52 4.57 -0.53
CA PHE A 17 -9.86 5.91 -0.06
C PHE A 17 -10.97 6.59 -0.86
N ASP A 18 -11.33 6.00 -1.97
CA ASP A 18 -12.50 6.38 -2.79
C ASP A 18 -12.65 7.88 -3.01
N ASP A 19 -13.53 8.55 -2.24
CA ASP A 19 -13.84 9.97 -2.42
C ASP A 19 -12.67 10.90 -2.17
N ASN A 20 -11.69 10.45 -1.41
CA ASN A 20 -10.51 11.24 -1.05
C ASN A 20 -9.24 10.66 -1.65
N SER A 21 -9.34 10.17 -2.88
CA SER A 21 -8.21 9.52 -3.55
C SER A 21 -6.97 10.41 -3.53
N PRO A 22 -5.94 10.05 -2.76
CA PRO A 22 -4.75 10.87 -2.69
C PRO A 22 -3.85 10.65 -3.89
N ILE A 23 -3.07 11.68 -4.21
CA ILE A 23 -1.96 11.52 -5.14
C ILE A 23 -0.79 11.02 -4.31
N ILE A 24 -0.37 9.79 -4.55
CA ILE A 24 0.69 9.18 -3.75
C ILE A 24 2.04 9.25 -4.45
N LYS A 25 3.07 9.27 -3.63
CA LYS A 25 4.47 9.19 -4.06
C LYS A 25 5.14 8.13 -3.19
N GLU A 26 6.36 7.77 -3.54
CA GLU A 26 7.09 6.76 -2.77
C GLU A 26 7.28 7.15 -1.32
N ASP A 27 7.46 8.44 -1.04
CA ASP A 27 7.66 8.93 0.32
C ASP A 27 6.37 9.32 1.04
N THR A 28 5.22 9.13 0.40
CA THR A 28 3.93 9.41 1.03
C THR A 28 3.71 8.46 2.22
N ASN A 29 3.33 9.01 3.36
CA ASN A 29 3.09 8.24 4.57
C ASN A 29 1.73 8.57 5.18
N ALA A 30 1.42 7.92 6.31
CA ALA A 30 0.13 8.10 6.96
C ALA A 30 -0.10 9.53 7.47
N ASP A 31 0.97 10.27 7.74
CA ASP A 31 0.84 11.67 8.16
C ASP A 31 0.41 12.57 7.00
N ASP A 32 0.74 12.17 5.77
CA ASP A 32 0.40 12.94 4.58
C ASP A 32 -1.05 12.72 4.14
N ILE A 33 -1.64 11.60 4.55
CA ILE A 33 -3.01 11.24 4.17
C ILE A 33 -3.85 11.13 5.43
N GLU A 34 -4.77 12.06 5.58
CA GLU A 34 -5.58 12.17 6.78
C GLU A 34 -6.36 10.91 7.11
N ASP A 35 -6.91 10.25 6.08
CA ASP A 35 -7.75 9.07 6.27
C ASP A 35 -6.98 7.77 6.44
N TRP A 36 -5.66 7.84 6.35
CA TRP A 36 -4.83 6.63 6.45
C TRP A 36 -4.56 6.29 7.92
N ASP A 37 -5.50 5.61 8.53
CA ASP A 37 -5.38 5.12 9.90
C ASP A 37 -5.12 3.61 9.91
N SER A 38 -5.18 3.00 11.09
CA SER A 38 -4.92 1.56 11.23
C SER A 38 -5.88 0.71 10.43
N LEU A 39 -7.16 1.10 10.40
CA LEU A 39 -8.17 0.36 9.65
C LEU A 39 -7.92 0.48 8.14
N ALA A 40 -7.62 1.68 7.68
CA ALA A 40 -7.30 1.88 6.27
C ALA A 40 -6.06 1.09 5.87
N ASN A 41 -5.06 1.04 6.74
CA ASN A 41 -3.85 0.28 6.49
C ASN A 41 -4.17 -1.21 6.30
N ILE A 42 -5.04 -1.76 7.13
CA ILE A 42 -5.48 -3.15 7.01
C ILE A 42 -6.20 -3.37 5.67
N ASN A 43 -7.06 -2.43 5.29
CA ASN A 43 -7.78 -2.50 4.02
C ASN A 43 -6.81 -2.48 2.83
N LEU A 44 -5.78 -1.64 2.90
CA LEU A 44 -4.74 -1.58 1.87
C LEU A 44 -4.01 -2.92 1.77
N VAL A 45 -3.63 -3.48 2.90
CA VAL A 45 -2.92 -4.75 2.94
C VAL A 45 -3.76 -5.87 2.34
N VAL A 46 -5.04 -5.95 2.73
CA VAL A 46 -5.94 -6.97 2.20
C VAL A 46 -6.08 -6.84 0.69
N ALA A 47 -6.23 -5.61 0.20
CA ALA A 47 -6.34 -5.36 -1.23
C ALA A 47 -5.07 -5.80 -1.98
N MET A 48 -3.91 -5.53 -1.40
CA MET A 48 -2.63 -5.94 -1.98
C MET A 48 -2.48 -7.45 -2.00
N GLU A 49 -2.90 -8.12 -0.93
CA GLU A 49 -2.85 -9.58 -0.87
C GLU A 49 -3.68 -10.21 -1.98
N LYS A 50 -4.86 -9.66 -2.24
CA LYS A 50 -5.72 -10.15 -3.30
C LYS A 50 -5.15 -9.86 -4.68
N GLU A 51 -4.64 -8.66 -4.87
CA GLU A 51 -4.13 -8.23 -6.18
C GLU A 51 -2.89 -9.01 -6.60
N PHE A 52 -1.99 -9.23 -5.66
CA PHE A 52 -0.71 -9.90 -5.95
C PHE A 52 -0.68 -11.36 -5.55
N ASN A 53 -1.75 -11.86 -4.97
CA ASN A 53 -1.82 -13.23 -4.45
C ASN A 53 -0.70 -13.51 -3.46
N LEU A 54 -0.53 -12.59 -2.53
CA LEU A 54 0.50 -12.64 -1.49
C LEU A 54 -0.13 -12.73 -0.12
N LYS A 55 0.71 -12.98 0.88
CA LYS A 55 0.29 -12.90 2.28
C LYS A 55 1.28 -12.07 3.08
N PHE A 56 0.75 -11.18 3.89
CA PHE A 56 1.54 -10.35 4.80
C PHE A 56 1.26 -10.80 6.23
N ASN A 57 2.31 -10.83 7.05
CA ASN A 57 2.12 -11.10 8.48
C ASN A 57 2.11 -9.77 9.25
N ILE A 58 1.83 -9.85 10.55
CA ILE A 58 1.73 -8.65 11.38
C ILE A 58 3.05 -7.87 11.38
N ASN A 59 4.18 -8.56 11.43
CA ASN A 59 5.48 -7.90 11.39
C ASN A 59 5.69 -7.11 10.10
N ASP A 60 5.24 -7.67 8.97
CA ASP A 60 5.31 -6.98 7.69
C ASP A 60 4.49 -5.70 7.70
N ILE A 61 3.28 -5.78 8.25
CA ILE A 61 2.36 -4.66 8.31
C ILE A 61 2.93 -3.53 9.18
N GLU A 62 3.55 -3.88 10.29
CA GLU A 62 4.13 -2.90 11.21
C GLU A 62 5.30 -2.14 10.61
N LYS A 63 5.95 -2.70 9.61
CA LYS A 63 7.08 -2.06 8.94
C LYS A 63 6.66 -1.08 7.84
N LEU A 64 5.37 -1.01 7.54
CA LEU A 64 4.87 -0.17 6.47
C LEU A 64 4.72 1.27 6.96
N ASN A 65 5.71 2.09 6.71
CA ASN A 65 5.73 3.49 7.11
C ASN A 65 5.32 4.44 6.00
N ASN A 66 5.54 4.02 4.74
CA ASN A 66 5.20 4.85 3.58
C ASN A 66 4.92 3.95 2.38
N VAL A 67 4.56 4.58 1.27
CA VAL A 67 4.23 3.86 0.03
C VAL A 67 5.45 3.09 -0.49
N GLY A 68 6.63 3.68 -0.41
CA GLY A 68 7.86 3.03 -0.83
C GLY A 68 8.12 1.72 -0.09
N ASP A 69 7.86 1.72 1.20
CA ASP A 69 8.01 0.51 2.02
C ASP A 69 7.07 -0.60 1.55
N MET A 70 5.83 -0.24 1.20
CA MET A 70 4.86 -1.18 0.67
C MET A 70 5.35 -1.79 -0.64
N ILE A 71 5.85 -0.96 -1.53
CA ILE A 71 6.34 -1.41 -2.83
C ILE A 71 7.55 -2.32 -2.66
N ASP A 72 8.46 -1.95 -1.77
CA ASP A 72 9.65 -2.77 -1.50
C ASP A 72 9.26 -4.14 -0.94
N LEU A 73 8.30 -4.16 -0.04
CA LEU A 73 7.84 -5.41 0.56
C LEU A 73 7.20 -6.31 -0.50
N ILE A 74 6.38 -5.74 -1.38
CA ILE A 74 5.75 -6.49 -2.46
C ILE A 74 6.80 -7.07 -3.40
N LYS A 75 7.78 -6.28 -3.77
CA LYS A 75 8.89 -6.75 -4.62
C LYS A 75 9.62 -7.91 -3.98
N LYS A 76 9.86 -7.82 -2.69
CA LYS A 76 10.56 -8.85 -1.93
C LYS A 76 9.79 -10.16 -1.94
N LYS A 77 8.47 -10.07 -1.78
CA LYS A 77 7.63 -11.27 -1.76
C LYS A 77 7.40 -11.87 -3.14
N LEU A 78 7.46 -11.05 -4.18
CA LEU A 78 7.32 -11.50 -5.55
C LEU A 78 8.61 -12.12 -6.12
N ALA A 79 9.72 -11.81 -5.52
CA ALA A 79 11.03 -12.29 -5.97
C ALA A 79 11.20 -13.80 -5.77
#